data_e8b40e0102bb1d758307672426da289c
#
_entry.id   e8b40e0102bb1d758307672426da289c
#
_cell.length_a   1.000
_cell.length_b   1.000
_cell.length_c   1.000
_cell.angle_alpha   90.00
_cell.angle_beta   90.00
_cell.angle_gamma   90.00
#
_symmetry.space_group_name_H-M   'P 1'
#
loop_
_entity.id
_entity.type
_entity.pdbx_description
1 polymer ?
#
loop_
_entity_poly.entity_id
_entity_poly.type
_entity_poly.pdbx_seq_one_letter_code
_entity_poly.pdbx_strand_id
1 'polypeptide(L)'
;MKVEQIYTSCLSQGAYFIESNGEAAVIDPLREVSNYIKIAEESNSKIKYVFETHFHADFISGHLTLSNKTGADIVYGPKADPEFKSIIAEDNQTFKVGKVTITAIHTPGHTLESTSYLLKDEYGKEYCIFTGDTLFLGDVGIPDVAQRYMGVTKEELAGILFDSVNNKIKPLPDDILVYPGHGAGSACGKNMMKQNVDTLANQKKVNYALNGSFTKEGFIEELTNDLPEPPNYFPSNVKLNQEGYLDFNKVLEKSLVPLDFKNFKSLSIENNTIILDVRNQNDFRTGFVPNSIFIGLNDGFAPWVGSVLKDINTKILLVCDGGREQEAIMRLSRVGFDNCIGFLNGGFKTWKDSGNSIDTIDSISASGLEDFIDQDVEILDVRQLGERNNGRLKKSAHIPLGLIDVKNDHLNKLNKYYIHCAGGYRSMIACSVLKKQGFKNLIDVDGGFESITSNTSLEIISN
;
A
#
# COMPACT_ATOMS: atom_id res chain seq x y z
N MET A 1 -27.69 -5.23 14.81
CA MET A 1 -26.24 -4.99 14.61
C MET A 1 -25.88 -5.31 13.18
N LYS A 2 -25.14 -4.42 12.51
CA LYS A 2 -24.56 -4.62 11.17
C LYS A 2 -23.04 -4.46 11.29
N VAL A 3 -22.29 -5.33 10.62
CA VAL A 3 -20.85 -5.18 10.41
C VAL A 3 -20.62 -5.23 8.91
N GLU A 4 -19.96 -4.22 8.36
CA GLU A 4 -19.66 -4.11 6.94
C GLU A 4 -18.17 -3.90 6.74
N GLN A 5 -17.54 -4.78 5.97
CA GLN A 5 -16.15 -4.61 5.53
C GLN A 5 -16.12 -3.75 4.28
N ILE A 6 -15.32 -2.69 4.30
CA ILE A 6 -15.07 -1.81 3.16
C ILE A 6 -13.63 -2.07 2.70
N TYR A 7 -13.50 -2.96 1.71
CA TYR A 7 -12.19 -3.42 1.26
C TYR A 7 -11.67 -2.60 0.08
N THR A 8 -10.43 -2.14 0.17
CA THR A 8 -9.74 -1.34 -0.85
C THR A 8 -8.62 -2.15 -1.49
N SER A 9 -8.91 -2.75 -2.64
CA SER A 9 -8.02 -3.71 -3.31
C SER A 9 -6.64 -3.15 -3.64
N CYS A 10 -6.52 -1.86 -4.03
CA CYS A 10 -5.23 -1.27 -4.41
C CYS A 10 -4.25 -1.05 -3.23
N LEU A 11 -4.74 -1.14 -2.00
CA LEU A 11 -3.95 -1.12 -0.76
C LEU A 11 -4.03 -2.46 -0.02
N SER A 12 -4.86 -3.39 -0.50
CA SER A 12 -5.22 -4.62 0.22
C SER A 12 -5.72 -4.35 1.65
N GLN A 13 -6.38 -3.19 1.88
CA GLN A 13 -6.76 -2.68 3.19
C GLN A 13 -8.24 -2.90 3.47
N GLY A 14 -8.58 -3.34 4.69
CA GLY A 14 -9.93 -3.47 5.21
C GLY A 14 -10.26 -2.40 6.24
N ALA A 15 -11.20 -1.51 5.94
CA ALA A 15 -11.88 -0.68 6.91
C ALA A 15 -13.22 -1.32 7.31
N TYR A 16 -13.74 -0.97 8.49
CA TYR A 16 -14.96 -1.61 8.99
C TYR A 16 -15.95 -0.58 9.49
N PHE A 17 -17.21 -0.74 9.09
CA PHE A 17 -18.34 0.03 9.58
C PHE A 17 -19.22 -0.84 10.44
N ILE A 18 -19.48 -0.42 11.68
CA ILE A 18 -20.27 -1.15 12.68
C ILE A 18 -21.46 -0.27 13.02
N GLU A 19 -22.68 -0.81 12.92
CA GLU A 19 -23.90 -0.11 13.27
C GLU A 19 -24.73 -0.94 14.28
N SER A 20 -25.29 -0.25 15.27
CA SER A 20 -26.27 -0.81 16.20
C SER A 20 -27.19 0.27 16.74
N ASN A 21 -28.49 0.11 16.54
CA ASN A 21 -29.54 0.93 17.15
C ASN A 21 -29.33 2.45 16.99
N GLY A 22 -28.99 2.90 15.76
CA GLY A 22 -28.82 4.32 15.42
C GLY A 22 -27.48 4.93 15.83
N GLU A 23 -26.55 4.16 16.38
CA GLU A 23 -25.16 4.57 16.58
C GLU A 23 -24.22 3.72 15.70
N ALA A 24 -23.15 4.33 15.23
CA ALA A 24 -22.14 3.65 14.42
C ALA A 24 -20.71 3.92 14.90
N ALA A 25 -19.82 3.05 14.49
CA ALA A 25 -18.37 3.22 14.63
C ALA A 25 -17.67 2.81 13.33
N VAL A 26 -16.51 3.40 13.08
CA VAL A 26 -15.65 3.05 11.95
C VAL A 26 -14.29 2.64 12.48
N ILE A 27 -13.70 1.59 11.91
CA ILE A 27 -12.34 1.13 12.26
C ILE A 27 -11.45 1.31 11.03
N ASP A 28 -10.28 1.92 11.22
CA ASP A 28 -9.23 2.16 10.23
C ASP A 28 -9.76 2.75 8.90
N PRO A 29 -10.48 3.90 8.93
CA PRO A 29 -11.04 4.49 7.73
C PRO A 29 -9.96 4.98 6.78
N LEU A 30 -10.21 4.86 5.46
CA LEU A 30 -9.41 5.56 4.46
C LEU A 30 -9.65 7.07 4.51
N ARG A 31 -8.70 7.82 3.95
CA ARG A 31 -8.68 9.28 3.95
C ARG A 31 -9.92 9.94 3.31
N GLU A 32 -10.51 9.32 2.30
CA GLU A 32 -11.76 9.74 1.70
C GLU A 32 -12.98 9.20 2.46
N VAL A 33 -13.52 10.00 3.33
CA VAL A 33 -14.54 9.58 4.32
C VAL A 33 -15.98 9.63 3.86
N SER A 34 -16.26 10.11 2.65
CA SER A 34 -17.62 10.31 2.15
C SER A 34 -18.46 9.03 2.12
N ASN A 35 -17.83 7.89 1.85
CA ASN A 35 -18.53 6.61 1.84
C ASN A 35 -19.02 6.19 3.23
N TYR A 36 -18.23 6.38 4.28
CA TYR A 36 -18.62 6.05 5.66
C TYR A 36 -19.77 6.93 6.13
N ILE A 37 -19.72 8.23 5.78
CA ILE A 37 -20.81 9.19 6.10
C ILE A 37 -22.11 8.78 5.38
N LYS A 38 -22.01 8.43 4.10
CA LYS A 38 -23.15 7.97 3.31
C LYS A 38 -23.78 6.69 3.90
N ILE A 39 -22.99 5.70 4.28
CA ILE A 39 -23.48 4.47 4.92
C ILE A 39 -24.20 4.79 6.23
N ALA A 40 -23.66 5.73 7.02
CA ALA A 40 -24.31 6.17 8.26
C ALA A 40 -25.66 6.87 8.00
N GLU A 41 -25.73 7.75 7.00
CA GLU A 41 -26.97 8.42 6.58
C GLU A 41 -28.02 7.40 6.09
N GLU A 42 -27.64 6.45 5.24
CA GLU A 42 -28.52 5.40 4.71
C GLU A 42 -29.05 4.47 5.82
N SER A 43 -28.27 4.22 6.87
CA SER A 43 -28.68 3.44 8.04
C SER A 43 -29.33 4.27 9.15
N ASN A 44 -29.52 5.59 8.91
CA ASN A 44 -30.03 6.54 9.92
C ASN A 44 -29.25 6.42 11.25
N SER A 45 -27.94 6.32 11.19
CA SER A 45 -27.07 6.18 12.34
C SER A 45 -26.08 7.36 12.47
N LYS A 46 -25.67 7.64 13.71
CA LYS A 46 -24.65 8.65 14.00
C LYS A 46 -23.31 7.95 14.26
N ILE A 47 -22.27 8.30 13.50
CA ILE A 47 -20.90 7.84 13.79
C ILE A 47 -20.45 8.48 15.11
N LYS A 48 -20.19 7.64 16.09
CA LYS A 48 -19.85 8.04 17.45
C LYS A 48 -18.36 7.90 17.74
N TYR A 49 -17.73 6.87 17.16
CA TYR A 49 -16.32 6.58 17.32
C TYR A 49 -15.65 6.29 16.00
N VAL A 50 -14.37 6.70 15.90
CA VAL A 50 -13.42 6.27 14.90
C VAL A 50 -12.28 5.57 15.64
N PHE A 51 -12.16 4.27 15.47
CA PHE A 51 -11.11 3.46 16.07
C PHE A 51 -9.94 3.32 15.10
N GLU A 52 -8.73 3.52 15.59
CA GLU A 52 -7.50 3.23 14.87
C GLU A 52 -6.80 2.06 15.58
N THR A 53 -6.43 1.04 14.82
CA THR A 53 -5.72 -0.11 15.39
C THR A 53 -4.27 0.22 15.72
N HIS A 54 -3.65 1.11 14.95
CA HIS A 54 -2.28 1.62 15.12
C HIS A 54 -2.06 2.85 14.24
N PHE A 55 -0.88 3.47 14.29
CA PHE A 55 -0.49 4.47 13.28
C PHE A 55 -0.06 3.76 11.99
N HIS A 56 -0.93 3.79 10.99
CA HIS A 56 -0.68 3.15 9.70
C HIS A 56 0.53 3.76 8.99
N ALA A 57 1.39 2.91 8.43
CA ALA A 57 2.56 3.33 7.67
C ALA A 57 2.30 3.32 6.16
N ASP A 58 1.44 2.45 5.69
CA ASP A 58 1.19 2.22 4.26
C ASP A 58 0.12 3.14 3.66
N PHE A 59 -0.73 3.78 4.51
CA PHE A 59 -1.69 4.79 4.06
C PHE A 59 -1.97 5.86 5.12
N ILE A 60 -2.57 6.98 4.67
CA ILE A 60 -3.09 8.03 5.57
C ILE A 60 -4.53 7.69 5.92
N SER A 61 -4.80 7.46 7.21
CA SER A 61 -6.14 7.19 7.70
C SER A 61 -7.06 8.41 7.62
N GLY A 62 -8.37 8.18 7.58
CA GLY A 62 -9.39 9.20 7.52
C GLY A 62 -9.87 9.74 8.89
N HIS A 63 -9.27 9.33 9.98
CA HIS A 63 -9.75 9.56 11.35
C HIS A 63 -10.02 11.05 11.65
N LEU A 64 -9.09 11.95 11.33
CA LEU A 64 -9.28 13.40 11.57
C LEU A 64 -10.42 13.98 10.73
N THR A 65 -10.44 13.65 9.43
CA THR A 65 -11.47 14.14 8.53
C THR A 65 -12.86 13.64 8.95
N LEU A 66 -12.95 12.34 9.32
CA LEU A 66 -14.21 11.74 9.75
C LEU A 66 -14.69 12.33 11.07
N SER A 67 -13.78 12.46 12.05
CA SER A 67 -14.07 13.12 13.34
C SER A 67 -14.53 14.56 13.15
N ASN A 68 -13.84 15.35 12.36
CA ASN A 68 -14.20 16.75 12.10
C ASN A 68 -15.58 16.91 11.44
N LYS A 69 -15.96 15.99 10.55
CA LYS A 69 -17.24 16.06 9.83
C LYS A 69 -18.42 15.52 10.62
N THR A 70 -18.21 14.56 11.51
CA THR A 70 -19.29 13.84 12.21
C THR A 70 -19.39 14.16 13.70
N GLY A 71 -18.31 14.71 14.27
CA GLY A 71 -18.17 14.91 15.71
C GLY A 71 -17.84 13.60 16.45
N ALA A 72 -17.42 12.55 15.75
CA ALA A 72 -17.02 11.28 16.35
C ALA A 72 -15.73 11.42 17.14
N ASP A 73 -15.62 10.75 18.28
CA ASP A 73 -14.38 10.67 19.04
C ASP A 73 -13.41 9.68 18.38
N ILE A 74 -12.14 10.10 18.23
CA ILE A 74 -11.07 9.21 17.75
C ILE A 74 -10.56 8.41 18.94
N VAL A 75 -10.38 7.09 18.75
CA VAL A 75 -9.91 6.16 19.78
C VAL A 75 -8.68 5.42 19.28
N TYR A 76 -7.60 5.54 20.03
CA TYR A 76 -6.39 4.72 19.89
C TYR A 76 -6.22 3.81 21.09
N GLY A 77 -5.40 2.78 20.96
CA GLY A 77 -5.03 1.91 22.07
C GLY A 77 -3.94 2.48 22.96
N PRO A 78 -3.53 1.69 24.00
CA PRO A 78 -2.48 2.09 24.91
C PRO A 78 -1.16 2.40 24.19
N LYS A 79 -0.37 3.33 24.72
CA LYS A 79 0.91 3.82 24.18
C LYS A 79 0.84 4.61 22.89
N ALA A 80 -0.33 4.80 22.27
CA ALA A 80 -0.44 5.76 21.19
C ALA A 80 -0.23 7.19 21.72
N ASP A 81 0.44 8.03 20.94
CA ASP A 81 0.76 9.42 21.27
C ASP A 81 0.44 10.36 20.08
N PRO A 82 -0.86 10.49 19.72
CA PRO A 82 -1.27 11.40 18.65
C PRO A 82 -1.22 12.86 19.11
N GLU A 83 -0.82 13.77 18.23
CA GLU A 83 -0.73 15.22 18.51
C GLU A 83 -2.09 15.95 18.43
N PHE A 84 -3.18 15.24 18.28
CA PHE A 84 -4.54 15.77 18.22
C PHE A 84 -5.42 15.14 19.31
N LYS A 85 -6.57 15.77 19.54
CA LYS A 85 -7.53 15.27 20.54
C LYS A 85 -8.02 13.87 20.18
N SER A 86 -7.77 12.92 21.06
CA SER A 86 -8.21 11.53 20.96
C SER A 86 -8.42 10.90 22.36
N ILE A 87 -9.09 9.78 22.38
CA ILE A 87 -9.18 8.91 23.55
C ILE A 87 -8.08 7.86 23.43
N ILE A 88 -7.19 7.80 24.41
CA ILE A 88 -6.24 6.70 24.54
C ILE A 88 -6.86 5.66 25.46
N ALA A 89 -7.30 4.56 24.86
CA ALA A 89 -7.97 3.49 25.60
C ALA A 89 -6.99 2.74 26.51
N GLU A 90 -7.47 2.35 27.67
CA GLU A 90 -6.77 1.36 28.51
C GLU A 90 -6.98 -0.06 27.92
N ASP A 91 -6.10 -0.99 28.27
CA ASP A 91 -6.29 -2.40 27.89
C ASP A 91 -7.58 -2.95 28.53
N ASN A 92 -8.43 -3.57 27.73
CA ASN A 92 -9.77 -4.03 28.07
C ASN A 92 -10.83 -2.93 28.31
N GLN A 93 -10.54 -1.68 27.98
CA GLN A 93 -11.56 -0.62 28.01
C GLN A 93 -12.67 -0.91 27.00
N THR A 94 -13.91 -0.63 27.41
CA THR A 94 -15.11 -0.89 26.60
C THR A 94 -15.76 0.39 26.10
N PHE A 95 -16.27 0.36 24.87
CA PHE A 95 -16.97 1.45 24.20
C PHE A 95 -18.36 0.97 23.74
N LYS A 96 -19.39 1.70 24.11
CA LYS A 96 -20.77 1.34 23.73
C LYS A 96 -21.16 2.01 22.43
N VAL A 97 -21.65 1.21 21.47
CA VAL A 97 -22.21 1.64 20.18
C VAL A 97 -23.64 1.07 20.08
N GLY A 98 -24.64 1.92 20.32
CA GLY A 98 -26.02 1.49 20.44
C GLY A 98 -26.21 0.41 21.51
N LYS A 99 -26.51 -0.81 21.10
CA LYS A 99 -26.69 -1.96 21.99
C LYS A 99 -25.47 -2.88 22.08
N VAL A 100 -24.46 -2.69 21.24
CA VAL A 100 -23.26 -3.52 21.20
C VAL A 100 -22.09 -2.87 21.95
N THR A 101 -21.07 -3.64 22.24
CA THR A 101 -19.87 -3.19 22.95
C THR A 101 -18.63 -3.55 22.19
N ILE A 102 -17.71 -2.60 22.02
CA ILE A 102 -16.38 -2.78 21.46
C ILE A 102 -15.38 -2.71 22.60
N THR A 103 -14.53 -3.73 22.74
CA THR A 103 -13.48 -3.79 23.76
C THR A 103 -12.13 -3.61 23.10
N ALA A 104 -11.34 -2.64 23.58
CA ALA A 104 -9.96 -2.45 23.13
C ALA A 104 -9.06 -3.50 23.80
N ILE A 105 -8.38 -4.32 23.04
CA ILE A 105 -7.41 -5.32 23.51
C ILE A 105 -6.04 -4.88 23.00
N HIS A 106 -5.16 -4.43 23.93
CA HIS A 106 -3.81 -4.04 23.57
C HIS A 106 -3.02 -5.25 23.08
N THR A 107 -2.64 -5.26 21.81
CA THR A 107 -1.96 -6.37 21.14
C THR A 107 -0.68 -5.89 20.43
N PRO A 108 0.31 -5.39 21.22
CA PRO A 108 1.56 -4.85 20.66
C PRO A 108 2.38 -5.92 19.96
N GLY A 109 3.26 -5.46 19.03
CA GLY A 109 4.24 -6.30 18.37
C GLY A 109 4.46 -5.95 16.90
N HIS A 110 3.42 -5.71 16.10
CA HIS A 110 3.57 -5.02 14.82
C HIS A 110 4.02 -3.56 15.08
N THR A 111 3.26 -2.84 15.91
CA THR A 111 3.69 -1.61 16.58
C THR A 111 3.51 -1.72 18.08
N LEU A 112 4.06 -0.79 18.88
CA LEU A 112 3.91 -0.83 20.34
C LEU A 112 2.50 -0.41 20.81
N GLU A 113 1.80 0.40 20.03
CA GLU A 113 0.42 0.85 20.30
C GLU A 113 -0.64 -0.05 19.66
N SER A 114 -0.25 -1.05 18.88
CA SER A 114 -1.20 -1.95 18.18
C SER A 114 -2.27 -2.48 19.11
N THR A 115 -3.51 -2.35 18.67
CA THR A 115 -4.71 -2.72 19.43
C THR A 115 -5.71 -3.43 18.55
N SER A 116 -6.23 -4.54 19.03
CA SER A 116 -7.34 -5.25 18.41
C SER A 116 -8.65 -4.86 19.07
N TYR A 117 -9.75 -4.79 18.31
CA TYR A 117 -11.06 -4.41 18.82
C TYR A 117 -12.02 -5.58 18.77
N LEU A 118 -12.43 -6.07 19.96
CA LEU A 118 -13.37 -7.18 20.10
C LEU A 118 -14.80 -6.66 20.18
N LEU A 119 -15.66 -7.05 19.24
CA LEU A 119 -17.07 -6.71 19.22
C LEU A 119 -17.89 -7.78 19.94
N LYS A 120 -18.71 -7.34 20.88
CA LYS A 120 -19.73 -8.14 21.56
C LYS A 120 -21.12 -7.69 21.13
N ASP A 121 -22.01 -8.64 20.91
CA ASP A 121 -23.40 -8.38 20.56
C ASP A 121 -24.20 -7.77 21.72
N GLU A 122 -25.50 -7.53 21.51
CA GLU A 122 -26.39 -6.96 22.52
C GLU A 122 -26.62 -7.85 23.75
N TYR A 123 -26.25 -9.13 23.69
CA TYR A 123 -26.30 -10.10 24.80
C TYR A 123 -24.95 -10.27 25.48
N GLY A 124 -23.91 -9.58 25.03
CA GLY A 124 -22.56 -9.67 25.57
C GLY A 124 -21.73 -10.84 25.04
N LYS A 125 -22.25 -11.58 24.03
CA LYS A 125 -21.50 -12.66 23.38
C LYS A 125 -20.47 -12.07 22.42
N GLU A 126 -19.23 -12.58 22.45
CA GLU A 126 -18.21 -12.26 21.48
C GLU A 126 -18.67 -12.65 20.06
N TYR A 127 -18.60 -11.70 19.12
CA TYR A 127 -19.05 -11.88 17.75
C TYR A 127 -17.90 -11.89 16.74
N CYS A 128 -17.03 -10.89 16.80
CA CYS A 128 -15.86 -10.79 15.92
C CYS A 128 -14.76 -9.95 16.53
N ILE A 129 -13.57 -10.06 15.99
CA ILE A 129 -12.42 -9.24 16.37
C ILE A 129 -11.79 -8.59 15.14
N PHE A 130 -11.53 -7.27 15.24
CA PHE A 130 -10.79 -6.49 14.26
C PHE A 130 -9.35 -6.42 14.73
N THR A 131 -8.47 -7.12 14.04
CA THR A 131 -7.12 -7.39 14.54
C THR A 131 -6.07 -6.41 14.05
N GLY A 132 -6.46 -5.46 13.16
CA GLY A 132 -5.48 -4.62 12.49
C GLY A 132 -4.36 -5.47 11.90
N ASP A 133 -3.13 -5.05 12.14
CA ASP A 133 -1.93 -5.75 11.68
C ASP A 133 -1.31 -6.67 12.76
N THR A 134 -2.04 -6.93 13.86
CA THR A 134 -1.63 -7.95 14.85
C THR A 134 -1.76 -9.36 14.30
N LEU A 135 -2.88 -9.67 13.64
CA LEU A 135 -3.17 -10.99 13.08
C LEU A 135 -3.82 -10.84 11.71
N PHE A 136 -3.20 -11.42 10.69
CA PHE A 136 -3.77 -11.59 9.37
C PHE A 136 -4.33 -13.01 9.18
N LEU A 137 -5.03 -13.25 8.09
CA LEU A 137 -5.46 -14.61 7.77
C LEU A 137 -4.26 -15.41 7.19
N GLY A 138 -3.86 -16.42 7.93
CA GLY A 138 -2.69 -17.26 7.63
C GLY A 138 -1.33 -16.67 8.01
N ASP A 139 -1.29 -15.41 8.49
CA ASP A 139 -0.05 -14.66 8.74
C ASP A 139 -0.20 -13.69 9.93
N VAL A 140 0.82 -12.90 10.19
CA VAL A 140 0.84 -11.80 11.17
C VAL A 140 1.56 -10.58 10.58
N GLY A 141 1.36 -9.40 11.16
CA GLY A 141 2.07 -8.19 10.78
C GLY A 141 3.57 -8.28 11.05
N ILE A 142 4.37 -7.79 10.11
CA ILE A 142 5.82 -7.74 10.28
C ILE A 142 6.25 -6.64 11.24
N PRO A 143 7.26 -6.86 12.11
CA PRO A 143 7.65 -5.90 13.14
C PRO A 143 8.59 -4.79 12.67
N ASP A 144 9.08 -4.84 11.42
CA ASP A 144 10.18 -4.00 10.95
C ASP A 144 9.84 -2.50 10.87
N VAL A 145 8.57 -2.16 10.64
CA VAL A 145 8.12 -0.77 10.46
C VAL A 145 8.34 0.05 11.74
N ALA A 146 8.02 -0.49 12.92
CA ALA A 146 8.06 0.23 14.18
C ALA A 146 9.47 0.38 14.77
N GLN A 147 10.38 -0.56 14.53
CA GLN A 147 11.74 -0.49 15.10
C GLN A 147 12.51 0.78 14.71
N ARG A 148 12.25 1.33 13.53
CA ARG A 148 12.93 2.54 13.01
C ARG A 148 12.60 3.81 13.81
N TYR A 149 11.46 3.82 14.51
CA TYR A 149 10.98 4.99 15.23
C TYR A 149 11.10 4.88 16.74
N MET A 150 11.06 3.65 17.26
CA MET A 150 10.90 3.43 18.70
C MET A 150 12.15 2.88 19.39
N GLY A 151 13.23 2.64 18.66
CA GLY A 151 14.49 2.12 19.22
C GLY A 151 14.38 0.69 19.77
N VAL A 152 13.35 -0.06 19.37
CA VAL A 152 13.12 -1.46 19.72
C VAL A 152 13.54 -2.33 18.55
N THR A 153 14.17 -3.47 18.76
CA THR A 153 14.59 -4.37 17.70
C THR A 153 13.40 -5.13 17.10
N LYS A 154 13.53 -5.60 15.86
CA LYS A 154 12.51 -6.42 15.21
C LYS A 154 12.27 -7.75 15.96
N GLU A 155 13.31 -8.31 16.54
CA GLU A 155 13.25 -9.53 17.36
C GLU A 155 12.46 -9.30 18.65
N GLU A 156 12.67 -8.16 19.32
CA GLU A 156 11.90 -7.78 20.50
C GLU A 156 10.42 -7.60 20.17
N LEU A 157 10.10 -6.89 19.07
CA LEU A 157 8.71 -6.72 18.61
C LEU A 157 8.06 -8.05 18.22
N ALA A 158 8.79 -8.92 17.51
CA ALA A 158 8.30 -10.26 17.18
C ALA A 158 7.99 -11.09 18.42
N GLY A 159 8.83 -11.02 19.43
CA GLY A 159 8.58 -11.68 20.73
C GLY A 159 7.37 -11.15 21.47
N ILE A 160 7.14 -9.83 21.43
CA ILE A 160 5.94 -9.17 21.99
C ILE A 160 4.69 -9.60 21.18
N LEU A 161 4.79 -9.65 19.85
CA LEU A 161 3.68 -10.09 18.98
C LEU A 161 3.27 -11.54 19.27
N PHE A 162 4.25 -12.43 19.45
CA PHE A 162 3.98 -13.81 19.85
C PHE A 162 3.15 -13.87 21.12
N ASP A 163 3.53 -13.10 22.16
CA ASP A 163 2.78 -13.04 23.42
C ASP A 163 1.37 -12.46 23.22
N SER A 164 1.23 -11.40 22.42
CA SER A 164 -0.08 -10.81 22.11
C SER A 164 -1.01 -11.80 21.42
N VAL A 165 -0.55 -12.48 20.39
CA VAL A 165 -1.34 -13.45 19.62
C VAL A 165 -1.72 -14.66 20.47
N ASN A 166 -0.76 -15.24 21.21
CA ASN A 166 -0.99 -16.47 21.96
C ASN A 166 -1.73 -16.26 23.28
N ASN A 167 -1.54 -15.12 23.97
CA ASN A 167 -2.13 -14.88 25.28
C ASN A 167 -3.43 -14.07 25.24
N LYS A 168 -3.67 -13.28 24.16
CA LYS A 168 -4.84 -12.39 24.06
C LYS A 168 -5.81 -12.78 22.95
N ILE A 169 -5.33 -13.20 21.78
CA ILE A 169 -6.20 -13.58 20.64
C ILE A 169 -6.59 -15.06 20.71
N LYS A 170 -5.60 -15.96 20.85
CA LYS A 170 -5.83 -17.40 20.85
C LYS A 170 -6.83 -17.89 21.91
N PRO A 171 -6.92 -17.33 23.12
CA PRO A 171 -7.90 -17.75 24.14
C PRO A 171 -9.36 -17.39 23.80
N LEU A 172 -9.60 -16.50 22.83
CA LEU A 172 -10.95 -16.10 22.44
C LEU A 172 -11.75 -17.28 21.84
N PRO A 173 -13.10 -17.21 21.84
CA PRO A 173 -13.95 -18.29 21.34
C PRO A 173 -13.67 -18.65 19.88
N ASP A 174 -13.78 -19.91 19.56
CA ASP A 174 -13.47 -20.47 18.23
C ASP A 174 -14.43 -19.98 17.14
N ASP A 175 -15.66 -19.65 17.50
CA ASP A 175 -16.73 -19.27 16.57
C ASP A 175 -16.73 -17.78 16.18
N ILE A 176 -15.83 -16.96 16.76
CA ILE A 176 -15.74 -15.54 16.36
C ILE A 176 -15.09 -15.38 14.99
N LEU A 177 -15.50 -14.31 14.29
CA LEU A 177 -14.90 -13.91 13.03
C LEU A 177 -13.64 -13.05 13.26
N VAL A 178 -12.63 -13.27 12.45
CA VAL A 178 -11.40 -12.48 12.42
C VAL A 178 -11.45 -11.56 11.20
N TYR A 179 -11.34 -10.25 11.44
CA TYR A 179 -11.30 -9.18 10.46
C TYR A 179 -9.95 -8.48 10.52
N PRO A 180 -9.00 -8.78 9.61
CA PRO A 180 -7.66 -8.21 9.62
C PRO A 180 -7.61 -6.81 9.02
N GLY A 181 -6.56 -6.01 9.32
CA GLY A 181 -6.30 -4.72 8.69
C GLY A 181 -5.94 -4.85 7.21
N HIS A 182 -5.27 -5.95 6.82
CA HIS A 182 -4.86 -6.19 5.45
C HIS A 182 -5.13 -7.63 4.98
N GLY A 183 -5.24 -7.75 3.65
CA GLY A 183 -5.30 -9.01 2.92
C GLY A 183 -4.08 -9.24 2.03
N ALA A 184 -4.09 -10.31 1.26
CA ALA A 184 -3.01 -10.70 0.36
C ALA A 184 -2.60 -9.57 -0.58
N GLY A 185 -1.29 -9.29 -0.65
CA GLY A 185 -0.71 -8.24 -1.49
C GLY A 185 -0.26 -6.99 -0.73
N SER A 186 -0.58 -6.84 0.57
CA SER A 186 -0.02 -5.78 1.40
C SER A 186 1.46 -6.03 1.72
N ALA A 187 2.21 -4.93 1.89
CA ALA A 187 3.61 -4.96 2.33
C ALA A 187 3.77 -5.24 3.83
N CYS A 188 2.66 -5.28 4.59
CA CYS A 188 2.68 -5.46 6.04
C CYS A 188 2.77 -6.94 6.48
N GLY A 189 2.68 -7.91 5.57
CA GLY A 189 2.82 -9.35 5.84
C GLY A 189 3.54 -10.09 4.72
N LYS A 190 3.82 -11.39 4.96
CA LYS A 190 4.59 -12.23 4.02
C LYS A 190 3.72 -13.15 3.17
N ASN A 191 2.83 -13.92 3.80
CA ASN A 191 2.11 -15.05 3.19
C ASN A 191 0.62 -15.06 3.54
N MET A 192 -0.05 -13.92 3.43
CA MET A 192 -1.48 -13.79 3.74
C MET A 192 -2.37 -14.62 2.80
N MET A 193 -3.44 -15.18 3.36
CA MET A 193 -4.48 -15.86 2.59
C MET A 193 -5.27 -14.87 1.72
N LYS A 194 -5.91 -15.38 0.67
CA LYS A 194 -6.71 -14.54 -0.25
C LYS A 194 -8.06 -14.09 0.30
N GLN A 195 -8.56 -14.75 1.34
CA GLN A 195 -9.82 -14.41 2.01
C GLN A 195 -9.65 -13.10 2.80
N ASN A 196 -10.77 -12.40 3.01
CA ASN A 196 -10.81 -11.15 3.78
C ASN A 196 -11.48 -11.32 5.15
N VAL A 197 -12.02 -12.50 5.45
CA VAL A 197 -12.63 -12.87 6.73
C VAL A 197 -12.53 -14.38 6.93
N ASP A 198 -12.34 -14.83 8.17
CA ASP A 198 -12.32 -16.25 8.52
C ASP A 198 -12.71 -16.42 10.01
N THR A 199 -12.94 -17.65 10.45
CA THR A 199 -13.17 -17.97 11.86
C THR A 199 -11.85 -18.10 12.62
N LEU A 200 -11.85 -17.75 13.90
CA LEU A 200 -10.68 -17.96 14.75
C LEU A 200 -10.34 -19.47 14.86
N ALA A 201 -11.35 -20.36 14.86
CA ALA A 201 -11.14 -21.81 14.82
C ALA A 201 -10.29 -22.28 13.64
N ASN A 202 -10.55 -21.72 12.44
CA ASN A 202 -9.74 -22.06 11.27
C ASN A 202 -8.33 -21.43 11.39
N GLN A 203 -8.22 -20.19 11.82
CA GLN A 203 -6.92 -19.55 12.02
C GLN A 203 -6.03 -20.28 13.04
N LYS A 204 -6.61 -20.83 14.12
CA LYS A 204 -5.89 -21.69 15.07
C LYS A 204 -5.32 -22.98 14.44
N LYS A 205 -5.83 -23.39 13.28
CA LYS A 205 -5.34 -24.58 12.55
C LYS A 205 -4.32 -24.24 11.48
N VAL A 206 -4.57 -23.15 10.70
CA VAL A 206 -3.80 -22.85 9.50
C VAL A 206 -2.73 -21.79 9.69
N ASN A 207 -2.93 -20.85 10.64
CA ASN A 207 -2.01 -19.77 10.89
C ASN A 207 -0.83 -20.25 11.75
N TYR A 208 0.38 -20.12 11.24
CA TYR A 208 1.59 -20.59 11.93
C TYR A 208 1.83 -19.94 13.30
N ALA A 209 1.34 -18.70 13.50
CA ALA A 209 1.45 -17.99 14.76
C ALA A 209 0.49 -18.52 15.86
N LEU A 210 -0.59 -19.25 15.47
CA LEU A 210 -1.63 -19.74 16.37
C LEU A 210 -1.64 -21.26 16.51
N ASN A 211 -1.17 -21.99 15.49
CA ASN A 211 -1.33 -23.46 15.42
C ASN A 211 -0.38 -24.26 16.33
N GLY A 212 0.57 -23.57 16.99
CA GLY A 212 1.55 -24.22 17.87
C GLY A 212 2.76 -24.84 17.16
N SER A 213 2.96 -24.56 15.87
CA SER A 213 4.10 -25.06 15.11
C SER A 213 5.46 -24.54 15.58
N PHE A 214 5.47 -23.38 16.22
CA PHE A 214 6.70 -22.71 16.68
C PHE A 214 6.72 -22.51 18.19
N THR A 215 7.91 -22.62 18.79
CA THR A 215 8.23 -21.98 20.07
C THR A 215 8.33 -20.46 19.85
N LYS A 216 8.43 -19.68 20.91
CA LYS A 216 8.60 -18.22 20.80
C LYS A 216 9.85 -17.86 20.02
N GLU A 217 10.96 -18.54 20.27
CA GLU A 217 12.23 -18.35 19.59
C GLU A 217 12.14 -18.69 18.09
N GLY A 218 11.51 -19.82 17.76
CA GLY A 218 11.29 -20.23 16.37
C GLY A 218 10.35 -19.29 15.63
N PHE A 219 9.33 -18.74 16.29
CA PHE A 219 8.46 -17.72 15.73
C PHE A 219 9.21 -16.42 15.44
N ILE A 220 10.08 -15.97 16.37
CA ILE A 220 10.91 -14.78 16.17
C ILE A 220 11.81 -14.96 14.93
N GLU A 221 12.50 -16.11 14.82
CA GLU A 221 13.34 -16.42 13.69
C GLU A 221 12.56 -16.41 12.37
N GLU A 222 11.41 -17.12 12.30
CA GLU A 222 10.57 -17.20 11.11
C GLU A 222 10.05 -15.82 10.69
N LEU A 223 9.57 -15.02 11.64
CA LEU A 223 8.98 -13.71 11.35
C LEU A 223 10.04 -12.69 10.92
N THR A 224 11.23 -12.70 11.52
CA THR A 224 12.27 -11.69 11.28
C THR A 224 13.25 -12.04 10.16
N ASN A 225 13.21 -13.29 9.66
CA ASN A 225 14.05 -13.72 8.54
C ASN A 225 13.56 -13.13 7.21
N ASP A 226 14.49 -12.74 6.34
CA ASP A 226 14.24 -12.26 4.96
C ASP A 226 13.18 -11.16 4.84
N LEU A 227 13.08 -10.26 5.84
CA LEU A 227 12.20 -9.11 5.74
C LEU A 227 12.62 -8.17 4.62
N PRO A 228 11.71 -7.76 3.74
CA PRO A 228 12.00 -6.74 2.75
C PRO A 228 12.26 -5.39 3.41
N GLU A 229 13.06 -4.55 2.77
CA GLU A 229 13.19 -3.16 3.20
C GLU A 229 11.82 -2.47 3.10
N PRO A 230 11.34 -1.80 4.16
CA PRO A 230 10.08 -1.08 4.11
C PRO A 230 10.14 0.08 3.10
N PRO A 231 9.00 0.39 2.46
CA PRO A 231 8.92 1.52 1.53
C PRO A 231 9.33 2.85 2.16
N ASN A 232 10.05 3.68 1.42
CA ASN A 232 10.61 4.94 1.92
C ASN A 232 9.58 5.95 2.45
N TYR A 233 8.33 5.87 2.01
CA TYR A 233 7.26 6.78 2.43
C TYR A 233 6.60 6.39 3.77
N PHE A 234 6.81 5.16 4.26
CA PHE A 234 6.21 4.67 5.51
C PHE A 234 6.47 5.61 6.70
N PRO A 235 7.71 6.08 6.93
CA PRO A 235 7.98 7.05 7.99
C PRO A 235 7.12 8.31 7.93
N SER A 236 6.98 8.85 6.74
CA SER A 236 6.21 10.06 6.54
C SER A 236 4.72 9.85 6.82
N ASN A 237 4.19 8.68 6.44
CA ASN A 237 2.79 8.36 6.71
C ASN A 237 2.52 8.15 8.20
N VAL A 238 3.38 7.42 8.92
CA VAL A 238 3.27 7.29 10.39
C VAL A 238 3.22 8.68 11.03
N LYS A 239 4.15 9.56 10.63
CA LYS A 239 4.21 10.94 11.12
C LYS A 239 2.92 11.71 10.82
N LEU A 240 2.41 11.65 9.60
CA LEU A 240 1.15 12.30 9.23
C LEU A 240 -0.05 11.76 10.01
N ASN A 241 -0.11 10.43 10.23
CA ASN A 241 -1.17 9.82 11.03
C ASN A 241 -1.06 10.17 12.52
N GLN A 242 0.13 10.49 13.01
CA GLN A 242 0.39 10.90 14.40
C GLN A 242 0.22 12.40 14.63
N GLU A 243 0.79 13.25 13.74
CA GLU A 243 0.81 14.71 13.90
C GLU A 243 -0.45 15.38 13.29
N GLY A 244 -1.06 14.73 12.31
CA GLY A 244 -2.18 15.25 11.54
C GLY A 244 -1.81 15.61 10.11
N TYR A 245 -2.84 15.81 9.28
CA TYR A 245 -2.73 16.01 7.85
C TYR A 245 -3.82 16.96 7.33
N LEU A 246 -3.63 17.49 6.12
CA LEU A 246 -4.61 18.34 5.46
C LEU A 246 -5.86 17.54 5.07
N ASP A 247 -7.06 18.08 5.32
CA ASP A 247 -8.33 17.48 4.87
C ASP A 247 -8.29 17.20 3.37
N PHE A 248 -8.80 16.02 2.97
CA PHE A 248 -8.77 15.58 1.57
C PHE A 248 -9.47 16.55 0.61
N ASN A 249 -10.57 17.17 1.02
CA ASN A 249 -11.26 18.14 0.14
C ASN A 249 -10.36 19.35 -0.15
N LYS A 250 -9.60 19.82 0.84
CA LYS A 250 -8.62 20.91 0.64
C LYS A 250 -7.46 20.47 -0.26
N VAL A 251 -7.02 19.20 -0.16
CA VAL A 251 -6.04 18.65 -1.10
C VAL A 251 -6.62 18.64 -2.50
N LEU A 252 -7.85 18.19 -2.67
CA LEU A 252 -8.51 18.11 -3.96
C LEU A 252 -8.70 19.51 -4.57
N GLU A 253 -9.19 20.49 -3.80
CA GLU A 253 -9.37 21.87 -4.25
C GLU A 253 -8.09 22.48 -4.80
N LYS A 254 -6.96 22.29 -4.11
CA LYS A 254 -5.67 22.86 -4.55
C LYS A 254 -5.02 22.08 -5.70
N SER A 255 -5.38 20.82 -5.88
CA SER A 255 -4.69 19.89 -6.79
C SER A 255 -5.45 19.66 -8.10
N LEU A 256 -6.78 19.79 -8.09
CA LEU A 256 -7.63 19.58 -9.28
C LEU A 256 -7.63 20.84 -10.18
N VAL A 257 -6.43 21.27 -10.59
CA VAL A 257 -6.21 22.47 -11.39
C VAL A 257 -5.88 22.09 -12.83
N PRO A 258 -6.77 22.38 -13.81
CA PRO A 258 -6.48 22.16 -15.21
C PRO A 258 -5.46 23.17 -15.71
N LEU A 259 -4.34 22.71 -16.23
CA LEU A 259 -3.28 23.53 -16.78
C LEU A 259 -3.29 23.49 -18.30
N ASP A 260 -3.24 24.62 -18.93
CA ASP A 260 -2.96 24.67 -20.38
C ASP A 260 -1.52 24.19 -20.66
N PHE A 261 -1.24 23.93 -21.93
CA PHE A 261 0.06 23.42 -22.35
C PHE A 261 1.23 24.31 -21.90
N LYS A 262 1.10 25.67 -21.98
CA LYS A 262 2.19 26.59 -21.67
C LYS A 262 2.52 26.58 -20.18
N ASN A 263 1.49 26.64 -19.35
CA ASN A 263 1.63 26.61 -17.89
C ASN A 263 2.16 25.24 -17.43
N PHE A 264 1.62 24.13 -17.96
CA PHE A 264 2.12 22.80 -17.66
C PHE A 264 3.62 22.65 -17.99
N LYS A 265 4.03 23.06 -19.21
CA LYS A 265 5.42 23.02 -19.65
C LYS A 265 6.33 23.89 -18.80
N SER A 266 5.89 25.09 -18.40
CA SER A 266 6.66 25.98 -17.52
C SER A 266 6.89 25.35 -16.15
N LEU A 267 5.85 24.80 -15.55
CA LEU A 267 5.94 24.15 -14.23
C LEU A 267 6.76 22.86 -14.26
N SER A 268 6.76 22.13 -15.40
CA SER A 268 7.45 20.84 -15.52
C SER A 268 8.98 20.92 -15.44
N ILE A 269 9.55 22.10 -15.65
CA ILE A 269 11.01 22.34 -15.55
C ILE A 269 11.43 22.95 -14.21
N GLU A 270 10.49 23.21 -13.30
CA GLU A 270 10.81 23.69 -11.96
C GLU A 270 11.51 22.62 -11.12
N ASN A 271 12.36 23.08 -10.19
CA ASN A 271 13.02 22.20 -9.24
C ASN A 271 11.99 21.43 -8.38
N ASN A 272 12.31 20.19 -8.07
CA ASN A 272 11.47 19.27 -7.31
C ASN A 272 10.08 19.02 -7.93
N THR A 273 9.97 19.13 -9.26
CA THR A 273 8.74 18.83 -10.00
C THR A 273 8.92 17.57 -10.84
N ILE A 274 7.94 16.70 -10.80
CA ILE A 274 7.87 15.53 -11.67
C ILE A 274 6.59 15.55 -12.49
N ILE A 275 6.67 14.99 -13.69
CA ILE A 275 5.48 14.63 -14.48
C ILE A 275 5.17 13.16 -14.17
N LEU A 276 3.99 12.90 -13.64
CA LEU A 276 3.49 11.56 -13.38
C LEU A 276 2.41 11.20 -14.41
N ASP A 277 2.72 10.25 -15.27
CA ASP A 277 1.77 9.73 -16.27
C ASP A 277 1.06 8.51 -15.67
N VAL A 278 -0.26 8.64 -15.50
CA VAL A 278 -1.09 7.64 -14.84
C VAL A 278 -2.01 6.88 -15.80
N ARG A 279 -1.78 7.03 -17.10
CA ARG A 279 -2.52 6.32 -18.16
C ARG A 279 -2.23 4.82 -18.14
N ASN A 280 -2.82 4.09 -19.09
CA ASN A 280 -2.51 2.68 -19.31
C ASN A 280 -1.06 2.52 -19.83
N GLN A 281 -0.38 1.43 -19.45
CA GLN A 281 1.01 1.16 -19.87
C GLN A 281 1.18 1.06 -21.39
N ASN A 282 0.20 0.51 -22.10
CA ASN A 282 0.26 0.39 -23.56
C ASN A 282 0.16 1.75 -24.25
N ASP A 283 -0.65 2.67 -23.72
CA ASP A 283 -0.73 4.04 -24.21
C ASP A 283 0.54 4.81 -23.89
N PHE A 284 1.08 4.65 -22.68
CA PHE A 284 2.33 5.27 -22.27
C PHE A 284 3.49 4.87 -23.18
N ARG A 285 3.73 3.57 -23.40
CA ARG A 285 4.86 3.10 -24.22
C ARG A 285 4.87 3.64 -25.65
N THR A 286 3.67 3.89 -26.24
CA THR A 286 3.54 4.40 -27.61
C THR A 286 3.78 5.90 -27.73
N GLY A 287 3.76 6.64 -26.61
CA GLY A 287 4.06 8.05 -26.56
C GLY A 287 3.75 8.68 -25.21
N PHE A 288 4.71 9.43 -24.70
CA PHE A 288 4.57 10.16 -23.43
C PHE A 288 5.35 11.49 -23.45
N VAL A 289 5.04 12.35 -22.47
CA VAL A 289 5.77 13.60 -22.24
C VAL A 289 7.19 13.25 -21.80
N PRO A 290 8.25 13.76 -22.45
CA PRO A 290 9.62 13.44 -22.07
C PRO A 290 9.90 13.70 -20.58
N ASN A 291 10.67 12.81 -19.97
CA ASN A 291 10.99 12.78 -18.52
C ASN A 291 9.80 12.44 -17.59
N SER A 292 8.65 12.01 -18.12
CA SER A 292 7.57 11.50 -17.26
C SER A 292 7.98 10.20 -16.57
N ILE A 293 7.54 10.05 -15.33
CA ILE A 293 7.50 8.77 -14.63
C ILE A 293 6.13 8.15 -14.86
N PHE A 294 6.09 6.90 -15.29
CA PHE A 294 4.87 6.13 -15.46
C PHE A 294 4.50 5.40 -14.18
N ILE A 295 3.29 5.57 -13.70
CA ILE A 295 2.65 4.68 -12.71
C ILE A 295 1.15 4.67 -13.02
N GLY A 296 0.66 3.62 -13.70
CA GLY A 296 -0.72 3.54 -14.16
C GLY A 296 -1.73 3.32 -13.03
N LEU A 297 -2.92 3.92 -13.15
CA LEU A 297 -3.97 3.83 -12.14
C LEU A 297 -4.62 2.44 -12.00
N ASN A 298 -4.47 1.56 -12.98
CA ASN A 298 -5.23 0.31 -13.02
C ASN A 298 -4.66 -0.82 -12.13
N ASP A 299 -3.42 -0.66 -11.65
CA ASP A 299 -2.70 -1.64 -10.83
C ASP A 299 -2.35 -1.08 -9.45
N GLY A 300 -1.37 -1.61 -8.77
CA GLY A 300 -0.93 -1.17 -7.44
C GLY A 300 -0.35 0.25 -7.40
N PHE A 301 -1.13 1.24 -7.84
CA PHE A 301 -0.70 2.64 -8.03
C PHE A 301 -0.10 3.26 -6.78
N ALA A 302 -0.87 3.30 -5.68
CA ALA A 302 -0.47 4.03 -4.48
C ALA A 302 0.82 3.48 -3.84
N PRO A 303 0.98 2.16 -3.61
CA PRO A 303 2.25 1.60 -3.12
C PRO A 303 3.43 1.89 -4.03
N TRP A 304 3.23 1.85 -5.37
CA TRP A 304 4.32 2.14 -6.30
C TRP A 304 4.68 3.61 -6.36
N VAL A 305 3.71 4.52 -6.22
CA VAL A 305 3.99 5.96 -6.04
C VAL A 305 4.92 6.17 -4.85
N GLY A 306 4.56 5.62 -3.68
CA GLY A 306 5.36 5.76 -2.48
C GLY A 306 6.75 5.13 -2.59
N SER A 307 6.87 3.98 -3.27
CA SER A 307 8.16 3.29 -3.45
C SER A 307 9.09 4.00 -4.44
N VAL A 308 8.53 4.63 -5.48
CA VAL A 308 9.30 5.24 -6.58
C VAL A 308 9.61 6.71 -6.33
N LEU A 309 8.65 7.51 -5.81
CA LEU A 309 8.83 8.95 -5.67
C LEU A 309 9.55 9.37 -4.38
N LYS A 310 9.51 8.56 -3.34
CA LYS A 310 10.24 8.67 -2.05
C LYS A 310 9.97 9.91 -1.19
N ASP A 311 9.92 11.11 -1.76
CA ASP A 311 9.67 12.36 -1.04
C ASP A 311 8.21 12.81 -1.25
N ILE A 312 7.41 12.75 -0.18
CA ILE A 312 6.00 13.18 -0.20
C ILE A 312 5.80 14.66 -0.53
N ASN A 313 6.86 15.48 -0.42
CA ASN A 313 6.82 16.91 -0.75
C ASN A 313 7.08 17.20 -2.23
N THR A 314 7.37 16.17 -3.04
CA THR A 314 7.58 16.32 -4.48
C THR A 314 6.36 16.97 -5.13
N LYS A 315 6.58 18.01 -5.93
CA LYS A 315 5.54 18.62 -6.77
C LYS A 315 5.18 17.66 -7.91
N ILE A 316 3.90 17.34 -8.05
CA ILE A 316 3.42 16.41 -9.06
C ILE A 316 2.56 17.14 -10.09
N LEU A 317 2.91 16.99 -11.34
CA LEU A 317 2.09 17.35 -12.51
C LEU A 317 1.53 16.07 -13.12
N LEU A 318 0.20 15.98 -13.27
CA LEU A 318 -0.44 14.76 -13.77
C LEU A 318 -0.66 14.79 -15.29
N VAL A 319 -0.44 13.64 -15.91
CA VAL A 319 -0.95 13.31 -17.26
C VAL A 319 -1.91 12.12 -17.10
N CYS A 320 -3.20 12.37 -17.33
CA CYS A 320 -4.28 11.41 -17.12
C CYS A 320 -5.11 11.24 -18.39
N ASP A 321 -5.87 10.16 -18.46
CA ASP A 321 -7.06 10.09 -19.32
C ASP A 321 -8.16 10.99 -18.73
N GLY A 322 -8.90 11.66 -19.62
CA GLY A 322 -9.92 12.62 -19.19
C GLY A 322 -10.97 12.00 -18.25
N GLY A 323 -11.23 12.69 -17.13
CA GLY A 323 -12.19 12.29 -16.10
C GLY A 323 -11.60 11.40 -15.00
N ARG A 324 -10.31 11.06 -15.04
CA ARG A 324 -9.63 10.28 -13.98
C ARG A 324 -8.71 11.13 -13.08
N GLU A 325 -8.68 12.42 -13.25
CA GLU A 325 -7.79 13.34 -12.51
C GLU A 325 -8.07 13.31 -11.02
N GLN A 326 -9.35 13.35 -10.65
CA GLN A 326 -9.77 13.27 -9.24
C GLN A 326 -9.39 11.92 -8.60
N GLU A 327 -9.55 10.82 -9.34
CA GLU A 327 -9.14 9.49 -8.89
C GLU A 327 -7.63 9.45 -8.64
N ALA A 328 -6.82 10.01 -9.55
CA ALA A 328 -5.37 10.06 -9.40
C ALA A 328 -4.96 10.84 -8.16
N ILE A 329 -5.53 12.03 -7.94
CA ILE A 329 -5.27 12.86 -6.76
C ILE A 329 -5.68 12.14 -5.48
N MET A 330 -6.84 11.49 -5.47
CA MET A 330 -7.31 10.71 -4.32
C MET A 330 -6.32 9.59 -3.97
N ARG A 331 -5.87 8.83 -4.96
CA ARG A 331 -4.92 7.73 -4.74
C ARG A 331 -3.53 8.19 -4.32
N LEU A 332 -3.05 9.34 -4.81
CA LEU A 332 -1.84 10.01 -4.33
C LEU A 332 -1.99 10.38 -2.85
N SER A 333 -3.10 10.98 -2.51
CA SER A 333 -3.42 11.45 -1.17
C SER A 333 -3.50 10.31 -0.14
N ARG A 334 -3.93 9.11 -0.54
CA ARG A 334 -3.95 7.91 0.33
C ARG A 334 -2.56 7.56 0.88
N VAL A 335 -1.51 7.87 0.16
CA VAL A 335 -0.11 7.59 0.56
C VAL A 335 0.68 8.87 0.85
N GLY A 336 0.00 9.95 1.20
CA GLY A 336 0.60 11.19 1.70
C GLY A 336 1.13 12.16 0.63
N PHE A 337 1.01 11.85 -0.67
CA PHE A 337 1.46 12.73 -1.75
C PHE A 337 0.42 13.81 -2.06
N ASP A 338 0.34 14.82 -1.21
CA ASP A 338 -0.63 15.91 -1.31
C ASP A 338 -0.20 17.08 -2.18
N ASN A 339 0.99 17.03 -2.75
CA ASN A 339 1.56 18.15 -3.49
C ASN A 339 1.39 18.00 -5.02
N CYS A 340 0.23 17.50 -5.44
CA CYS A 340 -0.18 17.61 -6.84
C CYS A 340 -0.52 19.09 -7.13
N ILE A 341 0.15 19.68 -8.12
CA ILE A 341 0.04 21.12 -8.45
C ILE A 341 -0.80 21.37 -9.71
N GLY A 342 -1.38 20.32 -10.29
CA GLY A 342 -2.29 20.39 -11.43
C GLY A 342 -2.11 19.23 -12.40
N PHE A 343 -2.93 19.25 -13.44
CA PHE A 343 -2.91 18.25 -14.50
C PHE A 343 -2.96 18.91 -15.89
N LEU A 344 -2.41 18.23 -16.91
CA LEU A 344 -2.46 18.70 -18.28
C LEU A 344 -3.91 18.59 -18.82
N ASN A 345 -4.54 19.74 -19.06
CA ASN A 345 -5.90 19.79 -19.58
C ASN A 345 -5.96 19.17 -20.99
N GLY A 346 -6.83 18.18 -21.16
CA GLY A 346 -6.92 17.37 -22.38
C GLY A 346 -5.85 16.27 -22.48
N GLY A 347 -5.09 16.03 -21.41
CA GLY A 347 -4.15 14.92 -21.26
C GLY A 347 -3.02 14.92 -22.28
N PHE A 348 -2.44 13.75 -22.55
CA PHE A 348 -1.31 13.58 -23.46
C PHE A 348 -1.61 14.06 -24.89
N LYS A 349 -2.87 14.01 -25.32
CA LYS A 349 -3.26 14.53 -26.65
C LYS A 349 -2.91 16.00 -26.81
N THR A 350 -3.15 16.83 -25.80
CA THR A 350 -2.79 18.26 -25.81
C THR A 350 -1.29 18.47 -25.98
N TRP A 351 -0.46 17.67 -25.33
CA TRP A 351 1.00 17.72 -25.51
C TRP A 351 1.40 17.36 -26.94
N LYS A 352 0.88 16.26 -27.46
CA LYS A 352 1.18 15.77 -28.82
C LYS A 352 0.76 16.79 -29.90
N ASP A 353 -0.44 17.34 -29.79
CA ASP A 353 -1.01 18.30 -30.76
C ASP A 353 -0.26 19.66 -30.73
N SER A 354 0.44 19.98 -29.64
CA SER A 354 1.26 21.18 -29.54
C SER A 354 2.58 21.12 -30.34
N GLY A 355 2.87 20.00 -31.01
CA GLY A 355 4.07 19.80 -31.83
C GLY A 355 5.37 19.63 -31.04
N ASN A 356 5.29 19.36 -29.73
CA ASN A 356 6.47 19.05 -28.92
C ASN A 356 6.97 17.64 -29.14
N SER A 357 8.23 17.40 -28.79
CA SER A 357 8.81 16.06 -28.77
C SER A 357 8.03 15.15 -27.85
N ILE A 358 7.86 13.92 -28.25
CA ILE A 358 7.35 12.83 -27.46
C ILE A 358 8.45 11.79 -27.30
N ASP A 359 8.37 11.02 -26.23
CA ASP A 359 9.25 9.88 -26.00
C ASP A 359 8.47 8.58 -26.08
N THR A 360 9.14 7.45 -26.31
CA THR A 360 8.57 6.10 -26.43
C THR A 360 9.42 5.07 -25.70
N ILE A 361 8.86 3.92 -25.41
CA ILE A 361 9.59 2.75 -24.91
C ILE A 361 9.29 1.58 -25.85
N ASP A 362 10.36 0.98 -26.39
CA ASP A 362 10.24 -0.21 -27.23
C ASP A 362 9.82 -1.40 -26.38
N SER A 363 9.16 -2.35 -26.99
CA SER A 363 8.73 -3.59 -26.35
C SER A 363 9.02 -4.79 -27.23
N ILE A 364 9.24 -5.94 -26.61
CA ILE A 364 9.46 -7.21 -27.28
C ILE A 364 8.65 -8.31 -26.60
N SER A 365 8.17 -9.28 -27.35
CA SER A 365 7.56 -10.48 -26.77
C SER A 365 8.62 -11.37 -26.10
N ALA A 366 8.21 -12.23 -25.15
CA ALA A 366 9.12 -13.19 -24.55
C ALA A 366 9.80 -14.11 -25.60
N SER A 367 9.07 -14.57 -26.63
CA SER A 367 9.64 -15.34 -27.73
C SER A 367 10.65 -14.52 -28.55
N GLY A 368 10.36 -13.22 -28.78
CA GLY A 368 11.33 -12.34 -29.43
C GLY A 368 12.61 -12.13 -28.61
N LEU A 369 12.54 -12.14 -27.26
CA LEU A 369 13.73 -12.11 -26.42
C LEU A 369 14.57 -13.38 -26.58
N GLU A 370 13.95 -14.54 -26.74
CA GLU A 370 14.63 -15.82 -26.93
C GLU A 370 15.55 -15.81 -28.15
N ASP A 371 15.15 -15.13 -29.23
CA ASP A 371 15.94 -15.00 -30.47
C ASP A 371 17.27 -14.26 -30.27
N PHE A 372 17.37 -13.47 -29.18
CA PHE A 372 18.56 -12.65 -28.89
C PHE A 372 19.39 -13.15 -27.70
N ILE A 373 18.93 -14.14 -26.92
CA ILE A 373 19.55 -14.52 -25.65
C ILE A 373 21.01 -14.99 -25.78
N ASP A 374 21.39 -15.52 -26.94
CA ASP A 374 22.75 -15.97 -27.25
C ASP A 374 23.68 -14.85 -27.70
N GLN A 375 23.12 -13.66 -27.98
CA GLN A 375 23.89 -12.47 -28.36
C GLN A 375 24.15 -11.70 -27.09
N ASP A 376 25.14 -11.69 -26.43
CA ASP A 376 25.56 -10.91 -25.23
C ASP A 376 24.59 -9.75 -24.84
N VAL A 377 23.32 -10.10 -24.55
CA VAL A 377 22.26 -9.15 -24.20
C VAL A 377 22.19 -8.90 -22.71
N GLU A 378 21.98 -7.64 -22.31
CA GLU A 378 21.78 -7.28 -20.91
C GLU A 378 20.31 -7.36 -20.51
N ILE A 379 19.99 -8.31 -19.64
CA ILE A 379 18.63 -8.50 -19.11
C ILE A 379 18.57 -8.01 -17.67
N LEU A 380 17.59 -7.18 -17.35
CA LEU A 380 17.38 -6.63 -16.03
C LEU A 380 16.06 -7.13 -15.44
N ASP A 381 16.13 -7.88 -14.36
CA ASP A 381 15.00 -8.33 -13.56
C ASP A 381 14.72 -7.31 -12.45
N VAL A 382 13.53 -6.69 -12.48
CA VAL A 382 13.12 -5.66 -11.50
C VAL A 382 12.13 -6.19 -10.45
N ARG A 383 11.99 -7.52 -10.34
CA ARG A 383 11.15 -8.17 -9.32
C ARG A 383 11.77 -8.06 -7.93
N GLN A 384 10.98 -8.37 -6.91
CA GLN A 384 11.47 -8.50 -5.55
C GLN A 384 12.42 -9.71 -5.42
N LEU A 385 13.30 -9.69 -4.41
CA LEU A 385 14.28 -10.75 -4.19
C LEU A 385 13.62 -12.12 -3.99
N GLY A 386 12.54 -12.19 -3.20
CA GLY A 386 11.80 -13.42 -2.96
C GLY A 386 11.20 -14.03 -4.24
N GLU A 387 10.65 -13.19 -5.14
CA GLU A 387 10.16 -13.65 -6.45
C GLU A 387 11.30 -14.22 -7.32
N ARG A 388 12.45 -13.55 -7.28
CA ARG A 388 13.64 -13.98 -8.03
C ARG A 388 14.23 -15.27 -7.50
N ASN A 389 14.25 -15.49 -6.19
CA ASN A 389 14.77 -16.71 -5.57
C ASN A 389 13.95 -17.96 -5.97
N ASN A 390 12.64 -17.77 -6.19
CA ASN A 390 11.74 -18.83 -6.66
C ASN A 390 11.94 -19.21 -8.15
N GLY A 391 12.69 -18.41 -8.89
CA GLY A 391 13.04 -18.69 -10.29
C GLY A 391 13.48 -17.41 -11.02
N ARG A 392 14.54 -17.50 -11.80
CA ARG A 392 15.07 -16.37 -12.61
C ARG A 392 15.71 -16.84 -13.90
N LEU A 393 15.80 -15.95 -14.88
CA LEU A 393 16.66 -16.17 -16.04
C LEU A 393 18.13 -16.23 -15.58
N LYS A 394 18.86 -17.23 -16.03
CA LYS A 394 20.25 -17.48 -15.64
C LYS A 394 21.19 -16.29 -15.89
N LYS A 395 20.97 -15.56 -16.98
CA LYS A 395 21.82 -14.43 -17.41
C LYS A 395 21.26 -13.06 -16.98
N SER A 396 20.25 -12.97 -16.10
CA SER A 396 19.68 -11.68 -15.72
C SER A 396 20.40 -11.00 -14.55
N ALA A 397 20.72 -9.72 -14.70
CA ALA A 397 21.03 -8.83 -13.58
C ALA A 397 19.78 -8.54 -12.74
N HIS A 398 19.96 -8.09 -11.48
CA HIS A 398 18.85 -7.84 -10.58
C HIS A 398 18.94 -6.47 -9.90
N ILE A 399 17.92 -5.66 -10.10
CA ILE A 399 17.69 -4.43 -9.32
C ILE A 399 16.18 -4.33 -9.06
N PRO A 400 15.71 -4.60 -7.83
CA PRO A 400 14.31 -4.42 -7.51
C PRO A 400 13.80 -3.01 -7.84
N LEU A 401 12.57 -2.89 -8.34
CA LEU A 401 12.01 -1.60 -8.79
C LEU A 401 12.17 -0.48 -7.76
N GLY A 402 11.93 -0.74 -6.48
CA GLY A 402 12.08 0.27 -5.41
C GLY A 402 13.50 0.81 -5.23
N LEU A 403 14.50 0.17 -5.83
CA LEU A 403 15.92 0.55 -5.78
C LEU A 403 16.49 0.98 -7.13
N ILE A 404 15.66 1.01 -8.18
CA ILE A 404 16.10 1.23 -9.56
C ILE A 404 16.76 2.60 -9.79
N ASP A 405 16.36 3.59 -9.03
CA ASP A 405 16.88 4.96 -9.15
C ASP A 405 18.18 5.20 -8.38
N VAL A 406 18.55 4.30 -7.45
CA VAL A 406 19.73 4.45 -6.57
C VAL A 406 20.76 3.34 -6.73
N LYS A 407 20.41 2.18 -7.25
CA LYS A 407 21.33 1.04 -7.42
C LYS A 407 21.70 0.77 -8.88
N ASN A 408 21.60 1.76 -9.75
CA ASN A 408 21.89 1.62 -11.17
C ASN A 408 23.24 2.22 -11.63
N ASP A 409 24.09 2.66 -10.72
CA ASP A 409 25.37 3.32 -11.04
C ASP A 409 26.33 2.43 -11.84
N HIS A 410 26.17 1.11 -11.73
CA HIS A 410 26.96 0.14 -12.48
C HIS A 410 26.44 -0.11 -13.91
N LEU A 411 25.25 0.40 -14.24
CA LEU A 411 24.65 0.26 -15.57
C LEU A 411 25.19 1.32 -16.54
N ASN A 412 25.59 0.89 -17.72
CA ASN A 412 26.03 1.83 -18.75
C ASN A 412 24.82 2.39 -19.53
N LYS A 413 24.64 3.71 -19.51
CA LYS A 413 23.50 4.39 -20.15
C LYS A 413 23.45 4.23 -21.68
N LEU A 414 24.52 3.81 -22.31
CA LEU A 414 24.61 3.58 -23.75
C LEU A 414 24.23 2.16 -24.16
N ASN A 415 24.27 1.21 -23.21
CA ASN A 415 23.91 -0.19 -23.47
C ASN A 415 22.41 -0.36 -23.68
N LYS A 416 22.05 -1.47 -24.31
CA LYS A 416 20.67 -1.90 -24.52
C LYS A 416 20.26 -2.84 -23.38
N TYR A 417 19.16 -2.55 -22.72
CA TYR A 417 18.63 -3.37 -21.63
C TYR A 417 17.25 -3.91 -21.97
N TYR A 418 17.08 -5.23 -21.82
CA TYR A 418 15.79 -5.89 -21.84
C TYR A 418 15.29 -6.00 -20.40
N ILE A 419 14.18 -5.31 -20.07
CA ILE A 419 13.72 -5.17 -18.70
C ILE A 419 12.43 -5.96 -18.52
N HIS A 420 12.40 -6.82 -17.49
CA HIS A 420 11.21 -7.57 -17.15
C HIS A 420 10.88 -7.49 -15.66
N CYS A 421 9.60 -7.66 -15.34
CA CYS A 421 9.12 -7.96 -13.99
C CYS A 421 8.32 -9.27 -13.99
N ALA A 422 7.31 -9.46 -13.13
CA ALA A 422 6.44 -10.63 -13.20
C ALA A 422 5.52 -10.60 -14.42
N GLY A 423 4.66 -9.57 -14.53
CA GLY A 423 3.61 -9.47 -15.56
C GLY A 423 3.71 -8.25 -16.49
N GLY A 424 4.81 -7.46 -16.49
CA GLY A 424 5.05 -6.35 -17.43
C GLY A 424 4.79 -4.93 -16.87
N TYR A 425 4.03 -4.76 -15.78
CA TYR A 425 3.70 -3.43 -15.24
C TYR A 425 4.89 -2.73 -14.56
N ARG A 426 5.59 -3.40 -13.64
CA ARG A 426 6.76 -2.86 -12.91
C ARG A 426 7.94 -2.56 -13.84
N SER A 427 8.13 -3.34 -14.90
CA SER A 427 9.17 -3.10 -15.90
C SER A 427 8.94 -1.81 -16.67
N MET A 428 7.68 -1.46 -17.00
CA MET A 428 7.37 -0.17 -17.61
C MET A 428 7.67 1.01 -16.68
N ILE A 429 7.37 0.88 -15.38
CA ILE A 429 7.78 1.89 -14.37
C ILE A 429 9.31 2.04 -14.38
N ALA A 430 10.05 0.92 -14.30
CA ALA A 430 11.51 0.94 -14.31
C ALA A 430 12.08 1.58 -15.58
N CYS A 431 11.53 1.26 -16.75
CA CYS A 431 11.90 1.91 -18.01
C CYS A 431 11.72 3.43 -17.95
N SER A 432 10.59 3.91 -17.41
CA SER A 432 10.32 5.35 -17.32
C SER A 432 11.29 6.07 -16.39
N VAL A 433 11.62 5.46 -15.24
CA VAL A 433 12.60 6.00 -14.28
C VAL A 433 13.99 6.06 -14.89
N LEU A 434 14.46 4.97 -15.51
CA LEU A 434 15.76 4.91 -16.16
C LEU A 434 15.86 5.89 -17.34
N LYS A 435 14.77 6.02 -18.12
CA LYS A 435 14.72 6.96 -19.25
C LYS A 435 14.87 8.41 -18.79
N LYS A 436 14.20 8.79 -17.70
CA LYS A 436 14.38 10.09 -17.06
C LYS A 436 15.84 10.33 -16.60
N GLN A 437 16.57 9.28 -16.25
CA GLN A 437 17.99 9.36 -15.87
C GLN A 437 18.95 9.34 -17.07
N GLY A 438 18.43 9.31 -18.31
CA GLY A 438 19.21 9.42 -19.53
C GLY A 438 19.59 8.10 -20.20
N PHE A 439 19.06 6.95 -19.75
CA PHE A 439 19.17 5.70 -20.48
C PHE A 439 18.33 5.77 -21.78
N LYS A 440 18.91 5.38 -22.90
CA LYS A 440 18.27 5.55 -24.22
C LYS A 440 17.68 4.27 -24.79
N ASN A 441 18.34 3.15 -24.57
CA ASN A 441 18.08 1.88 -25.23
C ASN A 441 17.41 0.90 -24.26
N LEU A 442 16.16 1.17 -23.89
CA LEU A 442 15.37 0.37 -22.96
C LEU A 442 14.27 -0.35 -23.73
N ILE A 443 14.14 -1.66 -23.52
CA ILE A 443 13.13 -2.52 -24.13
C ILE A 443 12.37 -3.24 -23.02
N ASP A 444 11.07 -3.01 -22.93
CA ASP A 444 10.19 -3.74 -22.03
C ASP A 444 9.89 -5.14 -22.59
N VAL A 445 9.94 -6.16 -21.74
CA VAL A 445 9.56 -7.53 -22.11
C VAL A 445 8.08 -7.75 -21.78
N ASP A 446 7.24 -7.80 -22.81
CA ASP A 446 5.79 -7.96 -22.70
C ASP A 446 5.41 -9.21 -21.90
N GLY A 447 4.52 -9.05 -20.89
CA GLY A 447 4.07 -10.12 -20.02
C GLY A 447 5.12 -10.61 -19.02
N GLY A 448 6.31 -10.01 -19.03
CA GLY A 448 7.34 -10.24 -18.01
C GLY A 448 7.76 -11.71 -17.84
N PHE A 449 8.13 -12.08 -16.61
CA PHE A 449 8.62 -13.42 -16.28
C PHE A 449 7.56 -14.51 -16.48
N GLU A 450 6.29 -14.20 -16.28
CA GLU A 450 5.18 -15.15 -16.54
C GLU A 450 5.13 -15.52 -18.02
N SER A 451 5.28 -14.54 -18.91
CA SER A 451 5.35 -14.79 -20.37
C SER A 451 6.65 -15.53 -20.76
N ILE A 452 7.77 -15.19 -20.14
CA ILE A 452 9.06 -15.87 -20.37
C ILE A 452 8.95 -17.36 -20.02
N THR A 453 8.43 -17.70 -18.85
CA THR A 453 8.30 -19.10 -18.41
C THR A 453 7.28 -19.89 -19.20
N SER A 454 6.24 -19.25 -19.69
CA SER A 454 5.13 -19.92 -20.40
C SER A 454 5.36 -20.08 -21.90
N ASN A 455 6.15 -19.18 -22.53
CA ASN A 455 6.21 -19.05 -23.98
C ASN A 455 7.65 -19.21 -24.55
N THR A 456 8.63 -19.56 -23.72
CA THR A 456 10.03 -19.74 -24.17
C THR A 456 10.64 -21.01 -23.57
N SER A 457 11.77 -21.44 -24.15
CA SER A 457 12.63 -22.52 -23.64
C SER A 457 13.83 -22.01 -22.85
N LEU A 458 13.84 -20.73 -22.46
CA LEU A 458 14.97 -20.09 -21.77
C LEU A 458 15.23 -20.75 -20.40
N GLU A 459 16.51 -20.93 -20.09
CA GLU A 459 16.94 -21.59 -18.85
C GLU A 459 16.55 -20.78 -17.61
N ILE A 460 15.65 -21.34 -16.81
CA ILE A 460 15.23 -20.80 -15.52
C ILE A 460 16.01 -21.56 -14.43
N ILE A 461 16.63 -20.82 -13.53
CA ILE A 461 17.30 -21.36 -12.35
C ILE A 461 16.66 -20.83 -11.06
N SER A 462 16.61 -21.65 -10.04
CA SER A 462 16.22 -21.28 -8.66
C SER A 462 17.44 -21.36 -7.74
N ASN A 463 17.40 -20.65 -6.64
CA ASN A 463 18.45 -20.73 -5.60
C ASN A 463 18.25 -21.96 -4.73
#